data_65f95a7a01e9d47b490c2806b76da56d
#
_entry.id   65f95a7a01e9d47b490c2806b76da56d
#
_cell.length_a   1.000
_cell.length_b   1.000
_cell.length_c   1.000
_cell.angle_alpha   90.00
_cell.angle_beta   90.00
_cell.angle_gamma   90.00
#
_symmetry.space_group_name_H-M   'P 1'
#
loop_
_entity.id
_entity.type
_entity.pdbx_description
1 polymer ?
#
loop_
_entity_poly.entity_id
_entity_poly.type
_entity_poly.pdbx_seq_one_letter_code
_entity_poly.pdbx_strand_id
1 'polypeptide(L)'
;GYTGEAWDELLDMEVATAYVMRITARIRALGVDEPQLLSSMAVDLSASETRRLIRAVVATLRSPTAEADKAFDEELQFANVHSLVALLKWVLARIGTVTAVRSGSETLVMRQEHGFVPWMTYTSWRAQEGKDGFSTLSYLLLIQRLEKRTARLLDAVMDFLALVATHSAQNHMTPSKVGRYFGMLLFGAPEDASFAETYAAFVRASNATEHILLAFMRYHVSMAKARTYLPRRLLRLVDDY
;
A
#
# COMPACT_ATOMS: atom_id res chain seq x y z
N GLY A 1 -13.77 -18.63 -1.32
CA GLY A 1 -14.80 -17.64 -1.31
C GLY A 1 -15.12 -17.15 0.08
N TYR A 2 -14.97 -15.88 0.34
CA TYR A 2 -15.48 -15.22 1.55
C TYR A 2 -16.98 -14.98 1.34
N THR A 3 -17.77 -16.04 1.60
CA THR A 3 -19.22 -16.00 1.41
C THR A 3 -19.88 -15.21 2.54
N GLY A 4 -20.56 -14.13 2.21
CA GLY A 4 -21.65 -13.53 2.99
C GLY A 4 -21.30 -12.61 4.16
N GLU A 5 -20.05 -12.56 4.65
CA GLU A 5 -19.63 -11.69 5.77
C GLU A 5 -18.57 -10.63 5.37
N ALA A 6 -18.08 -10.69 4.14
CA ALA A 6 -17.05 -9.76 3.66
C ALA A 6 -17.71 -8.45 3.24
N TRP A 7 -17.10 -7.36 3.67
CA TRP A 7 -17.41 -6.02 3.17
C TRP A 7 -16.82 -5.89 1.77
N ASP A 8 -17.67 -5.75 0.75
CA ASP A 8 -17.27 -5.66 -0.67
C ASP A 8 -17.25 -4.21 -1.20
N GLU A 9 -17.75 -3.25 -0.40
CA GLU A 9 -17.78 -1.85 -0.79
C GLU A 9 -16.38 -1.23 -0.73
N LEU A 10 -16.15 -0.21 -1.56
CA LEU A 10 -14.94 0.58 -1.50
C LEU A 10 -14.92 1.44 -0.23
N LEU A 11 -13.75 1.51 0.40
CA LEU A 11 -13.54 2.34 1.56
C LEU A 11 -13.26 3.79 1.14
N ASP A 12 -13.82 4.74 1.88
CA ASP A 12 -13.39 6.13 1.79
C ASP A 12 -11.91 6.23 2.11
N MET A 13 -11.19 7.05 1.37
CA MET A 13 -9.73 7.14 1.45
C MET A 13 -9.23 7.68 2.78
N GLU A 14 -9.98 8.57 3.45
CA GLU A 14 -9.60 9.09 4.77
C GLU A 14 -9.77 8.01 5.84
N VAL A 15 -10.88 7.27 5.76
CA VAL A 15 -11.14 6.12 6.63
C VAL A 15 -10.07 5.05 6.45
N ALA A 16 -9.79 4.68 5.19
CA ALA A 16 -8.73 3.72 4.88
C ALA A 16 -7.36 4.17 5.39
N THR A 17 -7.02 5.46 5.25
CA THR A 17 -5.76 6.02 5.78
C THR A 17 -5.68 5.88 7.29
N ALA A 18 -6.77 6.13 8.02
CA ALA A 18 -6.81 5.97 9.47
C ALA A 18 -6.54 4.52 9.89
N TYR A 19 -7.17 3.54 9.23
CA TYR A 19 -6.90 2.12 9.49
C TYR A 19 -5.46 1.73 9.12
N VAL A 20 -4.95 2.16 7.98
CA VAL A 20 -3.56 1.91 7.57
C VAL A 20 -2.59 2.41 8.64
N MET A 21 -2.77 3.62 9.16
CA MET A 21 -1.92 4.18 10.19
C MET A 21 -1.98 3.39 11.51
N ARG A 22 -3.17 2.97 11.96
CA ARG A 22 -3.35 2.15 13.18
C ARG A 22 -2.69 0.78 13.03
N ILE A 23 -2.93 0.09 11.92
CA ILE A 23 -2.40 -1.24 11.64
C ILE A 23 -0.87 -1.19 11.53
N THR A 24 -0.31 -0.25 10.75
CA THR A 24 1.13 -0.13 10.59
C THR A 24 1.84 0.30 11.87
N ALA A 25 1.23 1.13 12.69
CA ALA A 25 1.75 1.47 14.02
C ALA A 25 1.84 0.23 14.91
N ARG A 26 0.82 -0.66 14.88
CA ARG A 26 0.87 -1.91 15.63
C ARG A 26 1.91 -2.88 15.11
N ILE A 27 2.06 -3.03 13.78
CA ILE A 27 3.12 -3.86 13.17
C ILE A 27 4.50 -3.35 13.60
N ARG A 28 4.73 -2.04 13.60
CA ARG A 28 5.99 -1.42 14.07
C ARG A 28 6.28 -1.75 15.54
N ALA A 29 5.25 -1.73 16.38
CA ALA A 29 5.40 -2.06 17.81
C ALA A 29 5.74 -3.54 18.06
N LEU A 30 5.29 -4.45 17.19
CA LEU A 30 5.62 -5.88 17.25
C LEU A 30 7.00 -6.18 16.65
N GLY A 31 7.46 -5.35 15.72
CA GLY A 31 8.69 -5.52 14.97
C GLY A 31 8.45 -5.95 13.51
N VAL A 32 9.38 -5.59 12.65
CA VAL A 32 9.31 -5.86 11.20
C VAL A 32 10.36 -6.89 10.74
N ASP A 33 11.01 -7.56 11.67
CA ASP A 33 12.09 -8.52 11.40
C ASP A 33 11.60 -9.92 11.04
N GLU A 34 10.31 -10.18 11.19
CA GLU A 34 9.70 -11.48 10.93
C GLU A 34 9.95 -11.93 9.47
N PRO A 35 10.56 -13.13 9.27
CA PRO A 35 10.83 -13.64 7.94
C PRO A 35 9.58 -13.73 7.08
N GLN A 36 9.68 -13.31 5.82
CA GLN A 36 8.57 -13.32 4.87
C GLN A 36 7.33 -12.51 5.32
N LEU A 37 7.53 -11.47 6.13
CA LEU A 37 6.49 -10.64 6.76
C LEU A 37 5.32 -10.28 5.82
N LEU A 38 5.61 -9.93 4.56
CA LEU A 38 4.59 -9.51 3.59
C LEU A 38 4.09 -10.64 2.70
N SER A 39 4.52 -11.89 2.91
CA SER A 39 4.16 -12.99 2.01
C SER A 39 2.69 -13.40 2.16
N SER A 40 2.07 -13.87 1.06
CA SER A 40 0.69 -14.34 1.07
C SER A 40 0.51 -15.63 1.88
N MET A 41 1.56 -16.44 2.04
CA MET A 41 1.50 -17.68 2.84
C MET A 41 1.17 -17.42 4.31
N ALA A 42 1.61 -16.29 4.85
CA ALA A 42 1.30 -15.88 6.21
C ALA A 42 -0.20 -15.62 6.44
N VAL A 43 -0.94 -15.23 5.40
CA VAL A 43 -2.40 -15.03 5.47
C VAL A 43 -3.13 -16.34 5.75
N ASP A 44 -2.70 -17.43 5.12
CA ASP A 44 -3.35 -18.75 5.28
C ASP A 44 -3.16 -19.30 6.68
N LEU A 45 -2.01 -19.10 7.28
CA LEU A 45 -1.70 -19.55 8.64
C LEU A 45 -2.56 -18.87 9.72
N SER A 46 -3.06 -17.66 9.46
CA SER A 46 -3.79 -16.84 10.43
C SER A 46 -5.23 -16.53 10.02
N ALA A 47 -5.83 -17.36 9.15
CA ALA A 47 -7.13 -17.07 8.54
C ALA A 47 -8.26 -16.77 9.53
N SER A 48 -8.30 -17.44 10.70
CA SER A 48 -9.33 -17.22 11.73
C SER A 48 -9.15 -15.88 12.44
N GLU A 49 -7.92 -15.51 12.78
CA GLU A 49 -7.58 -14.25 13.43
C GLU A 49 -7.77 -13.07 12.46
N THR A 50 -7.32 -13.20 11.22
CA THR A 50 -7.55 -12.21 10.17
C THR A 50 -9.05 -11.93 9.97
N ARG A 51 -9.89 -13.00 10.00
CA ARG A 51 -11.35 -12.83 9.92
C ARG A 51 -11.93 -12.07 11.10
N ARG A 52 -11.45 -12.30 12.33
CA ARG A 52 -11.89 -11.52 13.50
C ARG A 52 -11.55 -10.04 13.34
N LEU A 53 -10.33 -9.73 12.93
CA LEU A 53 -9.88 -8.37 12.63
C LEU A 53 -10.75 -7.69 11.57
N ILE A 54 -11.03 -8.38 10.46
CA ILE A 54 -11.91 -7.86 9.40
C ILE A 54 -13.32 -7.59 9.95
N ARG A 55 -13.88 -8.51 10.74
CA ARG A 55 -15.20 -8.31 11.35
C ARG A 55 -15.22 -7.10 12.28
N ALA A 56 -14.17 -6.87 13.06
CA ALA A 56 -14.06 -5.71 13.93
C ALA A 56 -14.02 -4.39 13.10
N VAL A 57 -13.25 -4.35 12.00
CA VAL A 57 -13.27 -3.21 11.06
C VAL A 57 -14.66 -3.00 10.48
N VAL A 58 -15.29 -4.06 9.96
CA VAL A 58 -16.64 -3.97 9.36
C VAL A 58 -17.68 -3.51 10.38
N ALA A 59 -17.60 -3.97 11.63
CA ALA A 59 -18.47 -3.52 12.70
C ALA A 59 -18.32 -2.02 12.96
N THR A 60 -17.09 -1.52 13.02
CA THR A 60 -16.82 -0.07 13.17
C THR A 60 -17.33 0.75 11.99
N LEU A 61 -17.18 0.22 10.76
CA LEU A 61 -17.67 0.91 9.55
C LEU A 61 -19.20 0.99 9.50
N ARG A 62 -19.89 -0.07 9.93
CA ARG A 62 -21.37 -0.14 9.94
C ARG A 62 -21.99 0.66 11.08
N SER A 63 -21.33 0.70 12.21
CA SER A 63 -21.79 1.38 13.42
C SER A 63 -20.60 2.03 14.14
N PRO A 64 -20.23 3.26 13.75
CA PRO A 64 -19.08 3.96 14.31
C PRO A 64 -19.40 4.44 15.75
N THR A 65 -19.17 3.55 16.71
CA THR A 65 -19.32 3.81 18.15
C THR A 65 -17.97 3.68 18.84
N ALA A 66 -17.84 4.30 20.01
CA ALA A 66 -16.64 4.20 20.84
C ALA A 66 -16.38 2.74 21.27
N GLU A 67 -17.43 1.96 21.49
CA GLU A 67 -17.33 0.55 21.83
C GLU A 67 -16.79 -0.31 20.67
N ALA A 68 -17.25 -0.04 19.44
CA ALA A 68 -16.76 -0.72 18.25
C ALA A 68 -15.28 -0.38 17.98
N ASP A 69 -14.90 0.89 18.14
CA ASP A 69 -13.51 1.34 18.03
C ASP A 69 -12.61 0.69 19.08
N LYS A 70 -13.08 0.62 20.33
CA LYS A 70 -12.36 -0.05 21.42
C LYS A 70 -12.19 -1.54 21.14
N ALA A 71 -13.24 -2.21 20.68
CA ALA A 71 -13.17 -3.63 20.32
C ALA A 71 -12.17 -3.88 19.20
N PHE A 72 -12.10 -2.99 18.20
CA PHE A 72 -11.08 -3.07 17.16
C PHE A 72 -9.66 -2.86 17.70
N ASP A 73 -9.45 -1.91 18.62
CA ASP A 73 -8.14 -1.72 19.25
C ASP A 73 -7.71 -2.92 20.08
N GLU A 74 -8.63 -3.57 20.79
CA GLU A 74 -8.38 -4.81 21.53
C GLU A 74 -7.95 -5.93 20.57
N GLU A 75 -8.68 -6.15 19.47
CA GLU A 75 -8.28 -7.13 18.45
C GLU A 75 -6.91 -6.84 17.84
N LEU A 76 -6.60 -5.56 17.53
CA LEU A 76 -5.27 -5.16 17.05
C LEU A 76 -4.17 -5.47 18.07
N GLN A 77 -4.45 -5.29 19.37
CA GLN A 77 -3.46 -5.48 20.43
C GLN A 77 -3.03 -6.94 20.55
N PHE A 78 -3.94 -7.88 20.34
CA PHE A 78 -3.67 -9.32 20.50
C PHE A 78 -3.29 -10.02 19.19
N ALA A 79 -3.41 -9.33 18.06
CA ALA A 79 -3.14 -9.91 16.76
C ALA A 79 -1.63 -10.15 16.53
N ASN A 80 -1.31 -11.26 15.85
CA ASN A 80 0.02 -11.51 15.36
C ASN A 80 0.34 -10.64 14.13
N VAL A 81 1.61 -10.46 13.84
CA VAL A 81 2.08 -9.56 12.79
C VAL A 81 1.61 -9.97 11.38
N HIS A 82 1.47 -11.26 11.11
CA HIS A 82 1.02 -11.75 9.80
C HIS A 82 -0.47 -11.47 9.58
N SER A 83 -1.30 -11.63 10.62
CA SER A 83 -2.72 -11.26 10.58
C SER A 83 -2.91 -9.76 10.37
N LEU A 84 -2.07 -8.94 10.97
CA LEU A 84 -2.06 -7.49 10.77
C LEU A 84 -1.67 -7.11 9.33
N VAL A 85 -0.67 -7.76 8.74
CA VAL A 85 -0.31 -7.57 7.33
C VAL A 85 -1.44 -8.01 6.41
N ALA A 86 -2.12 -9.11 6.71
CA ALA A 86 -3.28 -9.56 5.96
C ALA A 86 -4.43 -8.54 6.03
N LEU A 87 -4.69 -7.97 7.22
CA LEU A 87 -5.65 -6.90 7.41
C LEU A 87 -5.27 -5.63 6.63
N LEU A 88 -3.98 -5.24 6.67
CA LEU A 88 -3.47 -4.11 5.88
C LEU A 88 -3.76 -4.29 4.39
N LYS A 89 -3.44 -5.47 3.84
CA LYS A 89 -3.74 -5.80 2.44
C LYS A 89 -5.24 -5.79 2.16
N TRP A 90 -6.05 -6.30 3.07
CA TRP A 90 -7.51 -6.29 2.94
C TRP A 90 -8.06 -4.86 2.88
N VAL A 91 -7.57 -3.94 3.71
CA VAL A 91 -7.94 -2.52 3.69
C VAL A 91 -7.53 -1.88 2.36
N LEU A 92 -6.27 -2.06 1.94
CA LEU A 92 -5.74 -1.47 0.70
C LEU A 92 -6.46 -1.99 -0.55
N ALA A 93 -6.84 -3.26 -0.58
CA ALA A 93 -7.59 -3.85 -1.69
C ALA A 93 -9.00 -3.28 -1.86
N ARG A 94 -9.53 -2.56 -0.86
CA ARG A 94 -10.85 -1.92 -0.88
C ARG A 94 -10.80 -0.42 -1.09
N ILE A 95 -9.64 0.10 -1.40
CA ILE A 95 -9.49 1.50 -1.79
C ILE A 95 -9.64 1.57 -3.31
N GLY A 96 -10.45 2.49 -3.76
CA GLY A 96 -10.65 2.73 -5.17
C GLY A 96 -11.02 4.17 -5.43
N THR A 97 -10.99 4.54 -6.68
CA THR A 97 -11.41 5.84 -7.17
C THR A 97 -12.69 5.69 -7.98
N VAL A 98 -13.62 6.61 -7.77
CA VAL A 98 -14.82 6.70 -8.60
C VAL A 98 -14.55 7.74 -9.67
N THR A 99 -14.41 7.30 -10.92
CA THR A 99 -14.21 8.20 -12.06
C THR A 99 -15.48 8.36 -12.84
N ALA A 100 -15.83 9.63 -13.17
CA ALA A 100 -16.91 9.93 -14.08
C ALA A 100 -16.39 9.80 -15.51
N VAL A 101 -16.86 8.80 -16.25
CA VAL A 101 -16.51 8.59 -17.66
C VAL A 101 -17.73 8.97 -18.52
N ARG A 102 -17.52 9.81 -19.55
CA ARG A 102 -18.55 10.05 -20.56
C ARG A 102 -18.66 8.82 -21.48
N SER A 103 -19.83 8.21 -21.48
CA SER A 103 -20.17 7.15 -22.43
C SER A 103 -21.15 7.72 -23.46
N GLY A 104 -20.70 7.84 -24.72
CA GLY A 104 -21.48 8.48 -25.75
C GLY A 104 -21.61 10.01 -25.60
N SER A 105 -22.58 10.61 -26.26
CA SER A 105 -22.70 12.08 -26.29
C SER A 105 -23.23 12.73 -25.03
N GLU A 106 -23.82 11.99 -24.09
CA GLU A 106 -24.47 12.62 -22.91
C GLU A 106 -24.51 11.78 -21.61
N THR A 107 -24.07 10.53 -21.58
CA THR A 107 -24.23 9.70 -20.38
C THR A 107 -22.97 9.68 -19.54
N LEU A 108 -23.06 10.21 -18.32
CA LEU A 108 -22.05 10.06 -17.29
C LEU A 108 -22.16 8.66 -16.67
N VAL A 109 -21.16 7.82 -16.89
CA VAL A 109 -21.03 6.52 -16.22
C VAL A 109 -20.00 6.67 -15.12
N MET A 110 -20.39 6.35 -13.89
CA MET A 110 -19.49 6.29 -12.76
C MET A 110 -18.79 4.93 -12.78
N ARG A 111 -17.50 4.92 -12.99
CA ARG A 111 -16.68 3.71 -12.96
C ARG A 111 -15.90 3.65 -11.66
N GLN A 112 -16.02 2.55 -10.95
CA GLN A 112 -15.19 2.25 -9.80
C GLN A 112 -13.92 1.53 -10.27
N GLU A 113 -12.76 2.05 -9.91
CA GLU A 113 -11.48 1.43 -10.20
C GLU A 113 -10.78 1.11 -8.88
N HIS A 114 -10.32 -0.13 -8.73
CA HIS A 114 -9.49 -0.52 -7.60
C HIS A 114 -8.09 0.11 -7.73
N GLY A 115 -7.45 0.30 -6.57
CA GLY A 115 -6.18 1.03 -6.49
C GLY A 115 -6.38 2.53 -6.30
N PHE A 116 -5.34 3.19 -5.81
CA PHE A 116 -5.44 4.60 -5.43
C PHE A 116 -4.33 5.47 -6.05
N VAL A 117 -3.35 4.87 -6.73
CA VAL A 117 -2.31 5.61 -7.45
C VAL A 117 -2.66 5.65 -8.94
N PRO A 118 -3.00 6.83 -9.50
CA PRO A 118 -3.37 6.92 -10.91
C PRO A 118 -2.17 6.66 -11.82
N TRP A 119 -2.33 5.74 -12.79
CA TRP A 119 -1.28 5.42 -13.76
C TRP A 119 -0.77 6.62 -14.54
N MET A 120 -1.66 7.52 -14.94
CA MET A 120 -1.29 8.74 -15.67
C MET A 120 -0.38 9.65 -14.86
N THR A 121 -0.64 9.78 -13.56
CA THR A 121 0.20 10.56 -12.65
C THR A 121 1.59 9.93 -12.51
N TYR A 122 1.63 8.62 -12.28
CA TYR A 122 2.89 7.88 -12.18
C TYR A 122 3.71 7.97 -13.47
N THR A 123 3.14 7.72 -14.62
CA THR A 123 3.87 7.71 -15.91
C THR A 123 4.38 9.09 -16.29
N SER A 124 3.60 10.15 -16.05
CA SER A 124 4.03 11.52 -16.28
C SER A 124 5.15 11.95 -15.33
N TRP A 125 5.04 11.55 -14.06
CA TRP A 125 6.09 11.80 -13.07
C TRP A 125 7.39 11.07 -13.43
N ARG A 126 7.31 9.77 -13.76
CA ARG A 126 8.49 8.98 -14.16
C ARG A 126 9.20 9.57 -15.37
N ALA A 127 8.44 10.01 -16.36
CA ALA A 127 9.01 10.65 -17.56
C ALA A 127 9.75 11.96 -17.24
N GLN A 128 9.26 12.71 -16.25
CA GLN A 128 9.94 13.93 -15.78
C GLN A 128 11.18 13.59 -14.95
N GLU A 129 11.08 12.63 -14.05
CA GLU A 129 12.20 12.19 -13.22
C GLU A 129 13.42 11.75 -14.06
N GLY A 130 13.18 11.02 -15.16
CA GLY A 130 14.26 10.65 -16.09
C GLY A 130 14.93 11.85 -16.76
N LYS A 131 14.17 12.92 -17.03
CA LYS A 131 14.73 14.18 -17.56
C LYS A 131 15.53 14.96 -16.52
N ASP A 132 15.10 14.90 -15.27
CA ASP A 132 15.70 15.62 -14.15
C ASP A 132 16.89 14.86 -13.51
N GLY A 133 17.31 13.73 -14.10
CA GLY A 133 18.43 12.92 -13.64
C GLY A 133 18.20 12.28 -12.27
N PHE A 134 16.96 11.85 -11.97
CA PHE A 134 16.60 11.19 -10.72
C PHE A 134 16.91 12.01 -9.46
N SER A 135 16.45 13.26 -9.47
CA SER A 135 16.62 14.18 -8.33
C SER A 135 16.15 13.59 -7.01
N THR A 136 16.85 13.91 -5.92
CA THR A 136 16.44 13.55 -4.55
C THR A 136 15.08 14.13 -4.16
N LEU A 137 14.61 15.19 -4.82
CA LEU A 137 13.29 15.78 -4.59
C LEU A 137 12.19 15.14 -5.43
N SER A 138 12.51 14.13 -6.24
CA SER A 138 11.57 13.51 -7.18
C SER A 138 10.31 12.97 -6.49
N TYR A 139 10.45 12.32 -5.34
CA TYR A 139 9.30 11.85 -4.55
C TYR A 139 8.35 12.99 -4.15
N LEU A 140 8.88 14.11 -3.71
CA LEU A 140 8.08 15.29 -3.36
C LEU A 140 7.28 15.80 -4.57
N LEU A 141 7.86 15.77 -5.77
CA LEU A 141 7.17 16.13 -7.00
C LEU A 141 6.04 15.16 -7.35
N LEU A 142 6.18 13.87 -7.05
CA LEU A 142 5.09 12.91 -7.17
C LEU A 142 3.94 13.27 -6.22
N ILE A 143 4.25 13.46 -4.94
CA ILE A 143 3.25 13.80 -3.91
C ILE A 143 2.47 15.08 -4.27
N GLN A 144 3.14 16.09 -4.80
CA GLN A 144 2.50 17.36 -5.24
C GLN A 144 1.55 17.20 -6.43
N ARG A 145 1.69 16.15 -7.23
CA ARG A 145 0.81 15.86 -8.39
C ARG A 145 -0.42 15.04 -8.01
N LEU A 146 -0.42 14.44 -6.83
CA LEU A 146 -1.53 13.64 -6.34
C LEU A 146 -2.55 14.51 -5.60
N GLU A 147 -3.81 14.08 -5.60
CA GLU A 147 -4.81 14.63 -4.70
C GLU A 147 -4.34 14.48 -3.25
N LYS A 148 -4.64 15.44 -2.40
CA LYS A 148 -4.15 15.50 -1.01
C LYS A 148 -4.43 14.23 -0.19
N ARG A 149 -5.61 13.62 -0.39
CA ARG A 149 -5.99 12.36 0.31
C ARG A 149 -5.15 11.19 -0.19
N THR A 150 -5.00 11.06 -1.51
CA THR A 150 -4.14 10.05 -2.15
C THR A 150 -2.68 10.22 -1.74
N ALA A 151 -2.18 11.44 -1.73
CA ALA A 151 -0.81 11.77 -1.31
C ALA A 151 -0.55 11.32 0.14
N ARG A 152 -1.48 11.63 1.05
CA ARG A 152 -1.38 11.25 2.48
C ARG A 152 -1.37 9.74 2.67
N LEU A 153 -2.25 9.02 1.97
CA LEU A 153 -2.29 7.57 2.03
C LEU A 153 -1.01 6.96 1.46
N LEU A 154 -0.57 7.42 0.28
CA LEU A 154 0.66 6.92 -0.35
C LEU A 154 1.87 7.15 0.56
N ASP A 155 1.99 8.32 1.16
CA ASP A 155 3.08 8.64 2.08
C ASP A 155 3.08 7.70 3.29
N ALA A 156 1.94 7.46 3.92
CA ALA A 156 1.80 6.53 5.04
C ALA A 156 2.16 5.08 4.66
N VAL A 157 1.76 4.63 3.47
CA VAL A 157 2.09 3.29 2.96
C VAL A 157 3.58 3.19 2.65
N MET A 158 4.16 4.18 1.95
CA MET A 158 5.59 4.17 1.61
C MET A 158 6.49 4.23 2.83
N ASP A 159 6.13 5.00 3.86
CA ASP A 159 6.85 5.06 5.13
C ASP A 159 6.90 3.69 5.83
N PHE A 160 5.79 2.96 5.85
CA PHE A 160 5.77 1.59 6.36
C PHE A 160 6.58 0.62 5.49
N LEU A 161 6.40 0.64 4.17
CA LEU A 161 7.10 -0.26 3.26
C LEU A 161 8.62 0.00 3.23
N ALA A 162 9.03 1.26 3.37
CA ALA A 162 10.45 1.62 3.50
C ALA A 162 11.06 1.04 4.79
N LEU A 163 10.35 1.13 5.92
CA LEU A 163 10.79 0.50 7.15
C LEU A 163 10.97 -1.02 6.97
N VAL A 164 9.98 -1.71 6.37
CA VAL A 164 10.10 -3.15 6.10
C VAL A 164 11.30 -3.45 5.20
N ALA A 165 11.52 -2.66 4.14
CA ALA A 165 12.64 -2.85 3.22
C ALA A 165 14.00 -2.59 3.87
N THR A 166 14.11 -1.67 4.84
CA THR A 166 15.36 -1.44 5.58
C THR A 166 15.79 -2.64 6.42
N HIS A 167 14.83 -3.48 6.83
CA HIS A 167 15.05 -4.72 7.59
C HIS A 167 15.16 -5.97 6.70
N SER A 168 15.44 -5.79 5.40
CA SER A 168 15.45 -6.90 4.43
C SER A 168 16.48 -7.99 4.69
N ALA A 169 17.50 -7.70 5.48
CA ALA A 169 18.49 -8.72 5.91
C ALA A 169 17.85 -9.78 6.84
N GLN A 170 16.90 -9.39 7.67
CA GLN A 170 16.19 -10.24 8.62
C GLN A 170 14.90 -10.81 8.01
N ASN A 171 14.02 -9.94 7.52
CA ASN A 171 12.70 -10.31 7.03
C ASN A 171 12.66 -10.80 5.58
N HIS A 172 13.78 -10.70 4.84
CA HIS A 172 13.90 -11.05 3.42
C HIS A 172 12.97 -10.26 2.46
N MET A 173 12.48 -9.09 2.89
CA MET A 173 11.60 -8.21 2.10
C MET A 173 12.38 -7.11 1.39
N THR A 174 13.01 -7.46 0.27
CA THR A 174 13.68 -6.47 -0.59
C THR A 174 12.67 -5.53 -1.25
N PRO A 175 13.07 -4.33 -1.70
CA PRO A 175 12.17 -3.40 -2.42
C PRO A 175 11.42 -4.06 -3.58
N SER A 176 12.09 -4.94 -4.34
CA SER A 176 11.46 -5.69 -5.44
C SER A 176 10.38 -6.66 -4.95
N LYS A 177 10.61 -7.38 -3.83
CA LYS A 177 9.57 -8.22 -3.22
C LYS A 177 8.41 -7.40 -2.67
N VAL A 178 8.70 -6.27 -2.02
CA VAL A 178 7.67 -5.33 -1.55
C VAL A 178 6.81 -4.87 -2.73
N GLY A 179 7.42 -4.48 -3.84
CA GLY A 179 6.72 -4.12 -5.07
C GLY A 179 5.77 -5.21 -5.56
N ARG A 180 6.22 -6.48 -5.56
CA ARG A 180 5.38 -7.63 -5.97
C ARG A 180 4.15 -7.82 -5.07
N TYR A 181 4.27 -7.62 -3.77
CA TYR A 181 3.17 -7.84 -2.83
C TYR A 181 2.20 -6.67 -2.74
N PHE A 182 2.63 -5.44 -3.08
CA PHE A 182 1.81 -4.24 -2.92
C PHE A 182 1.44 -3.56 -4.24
N GLY A 183 2.09 -3.90 -5.36
CA GLY A 183 1.88 -3.21 -6.63
C GLY A 183 0.43 -3.16 -7.07
N MET A 184 -0.26 -4.31 -7.06
CA MET A 184 -1.66 -4.38 -7.45
C MET A 184 -2.60 -3.71 -6.43
N LEU A 185 -2.19 -3.56 -5.18
CA LEU A 185 -2.96 -2.83 -4.17
C LEU A 185 -2.89 -1.31 -4.38
N LEU A 186 -1.75 -0.81 -4.89
CA LEU A 186 -1.57 0.61 -5.19
C LEU A 186 -2.22 1.01 -6.51
N PHE A 187 -2.04 0.21 -7.56
CA PHE A 187 -2.39 0.57 -8.94
C PHE A 187 -3.67 -0.09 -9.46
N GLY A 188 -4.23 -1.02 -8.70
CA GLY A 188 -5.40 -1.80 -9.11
C GLY A 188 -5.08 -2.95 -10.06
N ALA A 189 -6.00 -3.89 -10.14
CA ALA A 189 -6.00 -4.98 -11.11
C ALA A 189 -6.91 -4.62 -12.29
N PRO A 190 -6.57 -4.98 -13.53
CA PRO A 190 -7.48 -4.83 -14.63
C PRO A 190 -8.66 -5.78 -14.47
N GLU A 191 -9.87 -5.28 -14.70
CA GLU A 191 -11.09 -6.09 -14.73
C GLU A 191 -11.21 -6.81 -16.07
N ASP A 192 -11.79 -8.01 -16.05
CA ASP A 192 -12.09 -8.84 -17.24
C ASP A 192 -10.89 -9.07 -18.19
N ALA A 193 -9.67 -9.01 -17.64
CA ALA A 193 -8.45 -9.20 -18.42
C ALA A 193 -8.05 -10.67 -18.53
N SER A 194 -7.41 -11.02 -19.62
CA SER A 194 -6.76 -12.32 -19.79
C SER A 194 -5.62 -12.51 -18.77
N PHE A 195 -5.21 -13.77 -18.59
CA PHE A 195 -4.05 -14.06 -17.71
C PHE A 195 -2.79 -13.29 -18.13
N ALA A 196 -2.52 -13.19 -19.44
CA ALA A 196 -1.35 -12.48 -19.96
C ALA A 196 -1.40 -10.98 -19.63
N GLU A 197 -2.57 -10.34 -19.79
CA GLU A 197 -2.78 -8.93 -19.45
C GLU A 197 -2.67 -8.69 -17.94
N THR A 198 -3.27 -9.58 -17.14
CA THR A 198 -3.17 -9.51 -15.66
C THR A 198 -1.73 -9.68 -15.21
N TYR A 199 -0.97 -10.61 -15.79
CA TYR A 199 0.43 -10.80 -15.47
C TYR A 199 1.29 -9.58 -15.89
N ALA A 200 1.05 -9.03 -17.08
CA ALA A 200 1.72 -7.81 -17.52
C ALA A 200 1.42 -6.61 -16.61
N ALA A 201 0.16 -6.46 -16.17
CA ALA A 201 -0.24 -5.45 -15.19
C ALA A 201 0.45 -5.67 -13.84
N PHE A 202 0.52 -6.92 -13.36
CA PHE A 202 1.22 -7.26 -12.14
C PHE A 202 2.70 -6.87 -12.19
N VAL A 203 3.42 -7.23 -13.25
CA VAL A 203 4.85 -6.88 -13.41
C VAL A 203 5.03 -5.36 -13.44
N ARG A 204 4.19 -4.67 -14.21
CA ARG A 204 4.23 -3.21 -14.32
C ARG A 204 3.96 -2.52 -12.98
N ALA A 205 2.94 -2.95 -12.25
CA ALA A 205 2.58 -2.40 -10.94
C ALA A 205 3.67 -2.69 -9.89
N SER A 206 4.27 -3.88 -9.92
CA SER A 206 5.38 -4.26 -9.05
C SER A 206 6.59 -3.34 -9.25
N ASN A 207 7.00 -3.14 -10.51
CA ASN A 207 8.13 -2.26 -10.84
C ASN A 207 7.83 -0.79 -10.51
N ALA A 208 6.60 -0.33 -10.74
CA ALA A 208 6.20 1.04 -10.38
C ALA A 208 6.24 1.27 -8.86
N THR A 209 5.78 0.30 -8.08
CA THR A 209 5.81 0.38 -6.62
C THR A 209 7.23 0.36 -6.08
N GLU A 210 8.10 -0.51 -6.59
CA GLU A 210 9.53 -0.51 -6.25
C GLU A 210 10.16 0.83 -6.56
N HIS A 211 9.89 1.40 -7.73
CA HIS A 211 10.39 2.71 -8.14
C HIS A 211 9.95 3.83 -7.17
N ILE A 212 8.65 3.92 -6.85
CA ILE A 212 8.15 4.91 -5.89
C ILE A 212 8.82 4.72 -4.52
N LEU A 213 8.97 3.47 -4.07
CA LEU A 213 9.61 3.16 -2.79
C LEU A 213 11.07 3.63 -2.76
N LEU A 214 11.84 3.37 -3.81
CA LEU A 214 13.23 3.82 -3.91
C LEU A 214 13.33 5.36 -3.98
N ALA A 215 12.42 6.02 -4.70
CA ALA A 215 12.34 7.49 -4.72
C ALA A 215 12.00 8.06 -3.34
N PHE A 216 11.06 7.44 -2.61
CA PHE A 216 10.73 7.79 -1.22
C PHE A 216 11.97 7.67 -0.32
N MET A 217 12.66 6.53 -0.37
CA MET A 217 13.84 6.29 0.45
C MET A 217 14.97 7.26 0.11
N ARG A 218 15.22 7.55 -1.17
CA ARG A 218 16.19 8.55 -1.62
C ARG A 218 15.89 9.93 -1.07
N TYR A 219 14.62 10.36 -1.12
CA TYR A 219 14.18 11.63 -0.57
C TYR A 219 14.46 11.70 0.94
N HIS A 220 14.02 10.71 1.72
CA HIS A 220 14.20 10.72 3.17
C HIS A 220 15.66 10.59 3.60
N VAL A 221 16.48 9.80 2.91
CA VAL A 221 17.94 9.71 3.16
C VAL A 221 18.62 11.04 2.88
N SER A 222 18.23 11.77 1.84
CA SER A 222 18.79 13.09 1.54
C SER A 222 18.43 14.15 2.57
N MET A 223 17.22 14.06 3.15
CA MET A 223 16.73 14.98 4.18
C MET A 223 17.28 14.64 5.59
N ALA A 224 17.57 13.36 5.84
CA ALA A 224 18.18 12.94 7.09
C ALA A 224 19.69 13.15 7.02
N LYS A 225 20.26 13.95 7.93
CA LYS A 225 21.72 14.13 8.07
C LYS A 225 22.49 12.86 8.42
N ALA A 226 21.80 11.74 8.66
CA ALA A 226 22.38 10.46 9.08
C ALA A 226 22.04 9.35 8.08
N ARG A 227 22.96 9.08 7.14
CA ARG A 227 22.94 7.90 6.25
C ARG A 227 23.23 6.57 6.99
N THR A 228 23.32 6.58 8.30
CA THR A 228 23.92 5.52 9.11
C THR A 228 23.04 4.28 9.33
N TYR A 229 21.77 4.32 8.95
CA TYR A 229 20.82 3.25 9.31
C TYR A 229 20.36 2.36 8.15
N LEU A 230 20.71 2.67 6.90
CA LEU A 230 20.34 1.82 5.77
C LEU A 230 21.44 0.77 5.52
N PRO A 231 21.07 -0.49 5.26
CA PRO A 231 22.03 -1.50 4.80
C PRO A 231 22.79 -1.01 3.56
N ARG A 232 24.10 -1.25 3.51
CA ARG A 232 24.97 -0.77 2.41
C ARG A 232 24.44 -1.14 1.01
N ARG A 233 23.82 -2.33 0.87
CA ARG A 233 23.23 -2.78 -0.39
C ARG A 233 22.03 -1.91 -0.77
N LEU A 234 21.22 -1.51 0.19
CA LEU A 234 20.05 -0.66 -0.04
C LEU A 234 20.44 0.78 -0.32
N LEU A 235 21.50 1.29 0.35
CA LEU A 235 22.08 2.60 0.02
C LEU A 235 22.54 2.65 -1.43
N ARG A 236 23.25 1.61 -1.93
CA ARG A 236 23.65 1.55 -3.35
C ARG A 236 22.43 1.57 -4.27
N LEU A 237 21.40 0.76 -4.01
CA LEU A 237 20.17 0.76 -4.81
C LEU A 237 19.49 2.12 -4.81
N VAL A 238 19.52 2.85 -3.70
CA VAL A 238 18.92 4.19 -3.59
C VAL A 238 19.77 5.25 -4.32
N ASP A 239 21.09 5.11 -4.31
CA ASP A 239 22.03 6.04 -4.96
C ASP A 239 22.15 5.79 -6.49
N ASP A 240 22.01 4.52 -6.93
CA ASP A 240 22.17 4.10 -8.33
C ASP A 240 20.86 4.20 -9.15
N TYR A 241 19.74 4.41 -8.50
CA TYR A 241 18.41 4.49 -9.13
C TYR A 241 18.05 5.91 -9.48
#